data_cbffbaf7cafaf95b71d551f2004dd232
#
_entry.id   cbffbaf7cafaf95b71d551f2004dd232
#
_cell.length_a   1.000
_cell.length_b   1.000
_cell.length_c   1.000
_cell.angle_alpha   90.00
_cell.angle_beta   90.00
_cell.angle_gamma   90.00
#
_symmetry.space_group_name_H-M   'P 1'
#
loop_
_entity.id
_entity.type
_entity.pdbx_description
1 polymer ?
#
loop_
_entity_poly.entity_id
_entity_poly.type
_entity_poly.pdbx_seq_one_letter_code
_entity_poly.pdbx_strand_id
1 'polypeptide(L)'
;MIRTATLTIFHLFLSFFVAISTTLADIIEISDLAPLAELLKESDKDTLVIFDVDHVLIMPTDEHTLNRHPYRKQLWQEIESRLSKEDMKTLYGVATSKAKWRLIDPGIADIFGHLRAHKIPSVALTSIYTGKFGNIERLEDWRIKHLHDLGFDFCNLTPVKGEMLLHELEEQDGTPMLKSGVILTAQVDKAKTLACVLSRSNYYPKTIIFIDDILSNLESLERLSSELKIKFHGLHYTATSGIPMPVINEKIEKIRFQILEKEHEWLDYQELAARVPALTE
;
A
#
# COMPACT_ATOMS: atom_id res chain seq x y z
N MET A 1 -24.89 85.58 -12.92
CA MET A 1 -25.42 84.21 -13.12
C MET A 1 -24.25 83.29 -13.43
N ILE A 2 -23.77 82.61 -12.43
CA ILE A 2 -22.63 81.63 -12.57
C ILE A 2 -23.23 80.24 -12.39
N ARG A 3 -23.19 79.42 -13.42
CA ARG A 3 -23.62 78.03 -13.38
C ARG A 3 -22.43 77.18 -12.97
N THR A 4 -22.52 76.59 -11.80
CA THR A 4 -21.54 75.55 -11.31
C THR A 4 -21.93 74.20 -11.95
N ALA A 5 -20.96 73.61 -12.67
CA ALA A 5 -21.05 72.26 -13.20
C ALA A 5 -20.47 71.26 -12.18
N THR A 6 -21.31 70.36 -11.69
CA THR A 6 -20.90 69.31 -10.76
C THR A 6 -20.43 68.12 -11.58
N LEU A 7 -19.14 67.77 -11.41
CA LEU A 7 -18.52 66.63 -12.05
C LEU A 7 -18.70 65.41 -11.17
N THR A 8 -19.52 64.44 -11.60
CA THR A 8 -19.77 63.17 -10.90
C THR A 8 -18.72 62.17 -11.38
N ILE A 9 -17.76 61.82 -10.53
CA ILE A 9 -16.76 60.80 -10.79
C ILE A 9 -17.40 59.44 -10.43
N PHE A 10 -17.61 58.60 -11.46
CA PHE A 10 -18.07 57.24 -11.30
C PHE A 10 -16.84 56.34 -11.07
N HIS A 11 -16.66 55.86 -9.83
CA HIS A 11 -15.64 54.85 -9.49
C HIS A 11 -16.17 53.49 -9.87
N LEU A 12 -15.62 52.94 -10.95
CA LEU A 12 -15.84 51.56 -11.36
C LEU A 12 -14.94 50.65 -10.49
N PHE A 13 -15.52 50.06 -9.44
CA PHE A 13 -14.86 48.98 -8.69
C PHE A 13 -14.89 47.72 -9.52
N LEU A 14 -13.78 47.39 -10.18
CA LEU A 14 -13.57 46.11 -10.84
C LEU A 14 -13.17 45.08 -9.77
N SER A 15 -14.19 44.37 -9.24
CA SER A 15 -13.99 43.26 -8.31
C SER A 15 -13.36 42.08 -9.08
N PHE A 16 -12.08 41.89 -8.90
CA PHE A 16 -11.37 40.69 -9.37
C PHE A 16 -11.80 39.52 -8.47
N PHE A 17 -12.79 38.74 -8.90
CA PHE A 17 -13.10 37.45 -8.29
C PHE A 17 -11.98 36.49 -8.69
N VAL A 18 -10.98 36.32 -7.83
CA VAL A 18 -10.08 35.19 -7.90
C VAL A 18 -10.91 33.96 -7.51
N ALA A 19 -11.36 33.21 -8.50
CA ALA A 19 -11.87 31.88 -8.26
C ALA A 19 -10.74 31.04 -7.68
N ILE A 20 -10.69 30.93 -6.36
CA ILE A 20 -9.87 29.91 -5.71
C ILE A 20 -10.55 28.59 -6.07
N SER A 21 -10.07 27.94 -7.13
CA SER A 21 -10.36 26.53 -7.35
C SER A 21 -9.77 25.78 -6.15
N THR A 22 -10.59 25.54 -5.15
CA THR A 22 -10.32 24.51 -4.17
C THR A 22 -10.32 23.22 -4.97
N THR A 23 -9.13 22.71 -5.30
CA THR A 23 -8.98 21.34 -5.75
C THR A 23 -9.43 20.48 -4.57
N LEU A 24 -10.70 20.07 -4.61
CA LEU A 24 -11.22 19.09 -3.68
C LEU A 24 -10.35 17.84 -3.85
N ALA A 25 -9.61 17.50 -2.82
CA ALA A 25 -9.06 16.18 -2.67
C ALA A 25 -10.27 15.24 -2.63
N ASP A 26 -10.27 14.25 -3.49
CA ASP A 26 -11.42 13.37 -3.69
C ASP A 26 -10.99 11.95 -3.35
N ILE A 27 -11.43 11.46 -2.18
CA ILE A 27 -11.30 10.04 -1.84
C ILE A 27 -12.59 9.37 -2.27
N ILE A 28 -12.51 8.46 -3.23
CA ILE A 28 -13.65 7.67 -3.69
C ILE A 28 -13.44 6.20 -3.36
N GLU A 29 -14.51 5.51 -2.99
CA GLU A 29 -14.51 4.06 -2.83
C GLU A 29 -14.62 3.40 -4.21
N ILE A 30 -13.76 2.40 -4.46
CA ILE A 30 -13.74 1.63 -5.69
C ILE A 30 -13.64 0.13 -5.39
N SER A 31 -14.35 -0.69 -6.15
CA SER A 31 -14.30 -2.16 -6.07
C SER A 31 -13.53 -2.83 -7.20
N ASP A 32 -13.15 -2.07 -8.22
CA ASP A 32 -12.37 -2.50 -9.39
C ASP A 32 -11.43 -1.38 -9.87
N LEU A 33 -10.62 -1.68 -10.88
CA LEU A 33 -9.59 -0.75 -11.39
C LEU A 33 -10.10 0.21 -12.49
N ALA A 34 -11.38 0.19 -12.86
CA ALA A 34 -11.90 1.05 -13.93
C ALA A 34 -11.75 2.55 -13.61
N PRO A 35 -12.04 3.04 -12.37
CA PRO A 35 -11.81 4.44 -12.04
C PRO A 35 -10.34 4.85 -12.12
N LEU A 36 -9.40 3.98 -11.74
CA LEU A 36 -7.96 4.22 -11.93
C LEU A 36 -7.62 4.34 -13.41
N ALA A 37 -8.12 3.42 -14.25
CA ALA A 37 -7.88 3.46 -15.71
C ALA A 37 -8.38 4.77 -16.33
N GLU A 38 -9.52 5.30 -15.88
CA GLU A 38 -10.01 6.61 -16.34
C GLU A 38 -9.09 7.76 -15.92
N LEU A 39 -8.64 7.81 -14.68
CA LEU A 39 -7.69 8.83 -14.22
C LEU A 39 -6.37 8.80 -14.99
N LEU A 40 -5.91 7.60 -15.35
CA LEU A 40 -4.66 7.44 -16.08
C LEU A 40 -4.71 7.97 -17.52
N LYS A 41 -5.89 8.11 -18.15
CA LYS A 41 -6.02 8.69 -19.49
C LYS A 41 -5.58 10.15 -19.55
N GLU A 42 -5.74 10.87 -18.44
CA GLU A 42 -5.37 12.28 -18.29
C GLU A 42 -4.04 12.49 -17.58
N SER A 43 -3.38 11.39 -17.17
CA SER A 43 -2.14 11.41 -16.40
C SER A 43 -0.91 11.50 -17.31
N ASP A 44 0.12 12.14 -16.80
CA ASP A 44 1.40 12.33 -17.49
C ASP A 44 2.60 12.15 -16.54
N LYS A 45 3.78 12.59 -16.98
CA LYS A 45 5.03 12.54 -16.20
C LYS A 45 5.02 13.35 -14.91
N ASP A 46 4.08 14.27 -14.75
CA ASP A 46 3.91 15.11 -13.55
C ASP A 46 2.93 14.48 -12.55
N THR A 47 2.37 13.30 -12.89
CA THR A 47 1.53 12.48 -12.01
C THR A 47 2.37 11.38 -11.36
N LEU A 48 2.23 11.19 -10.05
CA LEU A 48 2.77 10.04 -9.32
C LEU A 48 1.64 9.11 -8.92
N VAL A 49 1.68 7.86 -9.42
CA VAL A 49 0.74 6.81 -9.00
C VAL A 49 1.38 5.98 -7.91
N ILE A 50 0.70 5.87 -6.79
CA ILE A 50 1.17 5.15 -5.60
C ILE A 50 0.22 3.99 -5.34
N PHE A 51 0.78 2.79 -5.21
CA PHE A 51 0.03 1.59 -4.89
C PHE A 51 0.40 1.08 -3.50
N ASP A 52 -0.58 0.84 -2.65
CA ASP A 52 -0.34 -0.11 -1.57
C ASP A 52 -0.12 -1.51 -2.16
N VAL A 53 0.43 -2.41 -1.38
CA VAL A 53 0.82 -3.74 -1.86
C VAL A 53 -0.18 -4.79 -1.41
N ASP A 54 -0.27 -5.02 -0.11
CA ASP A 54 -1.13 -6.07 0.44
C ASP A 54 -2.59 -5.64 0.39
N HIS A 55 -3.47 -6.48 -0.14
CA HIS A 55 -4.90 -6.20 -0.38
C HIS A 55 -5.22 -5.15 -1.46
N VAL A 56 -4.20 -4.62 -2.15
CA VAL A 56 -4.36 -3.76 -3.34
C VAL A 56 -3.81 -4.44 -4.58
N LEU A 57 -2.52 -4.76 -4.59
CA LEU A 57 -1.89 -5.46 -5.72
C LEU A 57 -1.99 -6.97 -5.60
N ILE A 58 -1.74 -7.48 -4.40
CA ILE A 58 -1.60 -8.91 -4.12
C ILE A 58 -2.32 -9.31 -2.84
N MET A 59 -2.69 -10.57 -2.79
CA MET A 59 -3.20 -11.23 -1.58
C MET A 59 -2.75 -12.69 -1.53
N PRO A 60 -2.70 -13.31 -0.35
CA PRO A 60 -2.46 -14.74 -0.26
C PRO A 60 -3.55 -15.53 -0.99
N THR A 61 -3.16 -16.60 -1.71
CA THR A 61 -4.12 -17.54 -2.32
C THR A 61 -4.68 -18.51 -1.31
N ASP A 62 -3.85 -18.84 -0.32
CA ASP A 62 -4.29 -19.64 0.80
C ASP A 62 -5.22 -18.78 1.66
N GLU A 63 -6.51 -18.99 1.50
CA GLU A 63 -7.54 -18.36 2.33
C GLU A 63 -7.20 -18.47 3.81
N HIS A 64 -6.32 -19.40 4.14
CA HIS A 64 -5.81 -19.65 5.46
C HIS A 64 -4.75 -18.65 5.93
N THR A 65 -4.08 -17.92 5.10
CA THR A 65 -3.16 -16.84 5.50
C THR A 65 -3.86 -15.49 5.72
N LEU A 66 -5.14 -15.37 5.32
CA LEU A 66 -5.93 -14.20 5.64
C LEU A 66 -6.18 -14.15 7.15
N ASN A 67 -5.45 -13.32 7.87
CA ASN A 67 -5.60 -13.09 9.33
C ASN A 67 -6.97 -12.51 9.75
N ARG A 68 -7.93 -12.50 8.82
CA ARG A 68 -9.27 -11.97 9.06
C ARG A 68 -10.17 -12.95 9.82
N HIS A 69 -9.86 -14.26 9.83
CA HIS A 69 -10.71 -15.23 10.50
C HIS A 69 -10.53 -15.16 12.03
N PRO A 70 -11.61 -14.98 12.83
CA PRO A 70 -11.53 -14.80 14.28
C PRO A 70 -10.77 -15.93 14.99
N TYR A 71 -10.99 -17.17 14.60
CA TYR A 71 -10.30 -18.33 15.20
C TYR A 71 -8.79 -18.31 14.98
N ARG A 72 -8.33 -17.89 13.81
CA ARG A 72 -6.89 -17.75 13.56
C ARG A 72 -6.27 -16.62 14.34
N LYS A 73 -6.99 -15.49 14.43
CA LYS A 73 -6.55 -14.39 15.28
C LYS A 73 -6.38 -14.88 16.72
N GLN A 74 -7.30 -15.73 17.20
CA GLN A 74 -7.17 -16.37 18.50
C GLN A 74 -5.91 -17.25 18.59
N LEU A 75 -5.66 -18.12 17.62
CA LEU A 75 -4.46 -18.98 17.60
C LEU A 75 -3.15 -18.17 17.63
N TRP A 76 -3.07 -17.10 16.84
CA TRP A 76 -1.92 -16.18 16.89
C TRP A 76 -1.77 -15.54 18.27
N GLN A 77 -2.84 -15.05 18.88
CA GLN A 77 -2.82 -14.46 20.22
C GLN A 77 -2.38 -15.49 21.29
N GLU A 78 -2.83 -16.74 21.18
CA GLU A 78 -2.40 -17.81 22.07
C GLU A 78 -0.89 -18.06 21.98
N ILE A 79 -0.32 -18.05 20.77
CA ILE A 79 1.12 -18.23 20.59
C ILE A 79 1.89 -16.99 21.07
N GLU A 80 1.45 -15.80 20.70
CA GLU A 80 2.06 -14.54 21.08
C GLU A 80 2.11 -14.36 22.62
N SER A 81 1.12 -14.87 23.34
CA SER A 81 1.09 -14.80 24.80
C SER A 81 2.21 -15.56 25.51
N ARG A 82 2.92 -16.45 24.82
CA ARG A 82 3.94 -17.35 25.41
C ARG A 82 5.28 -17.35 24.70
N LEU A 83 5.39 -16.73 23.54
CA LEU A 83 6.66 -16.62 22.82
C LEU A 83 7.28 -15.24 22.94
N SER A 84 8.59 -15.18 22.72
CA SER A 84 9.30 -13.89 22.58
C SER A 84 8.93 -13.19 21.28
N LYS A 85 9.15 -11.87 21.20
CA LYS A 85 8.96 -11.11 19.95
C LYS A 85 9.80 -11.67 18.80
N GLU A 86 11.01 -12.15 19.07
CA GLU A 86 11.91 -12.68 18.05
C GLU A 86 11.41 -14.03 17.54
N ASP A 87 10.95 -14.94 18.43
CA ASP A 87 10.33 -16.20 18.02
C ASP A 87 9.05 -15.93 17.19
N MET A 88 8.23 -14.95 17.57
CA MET A 88 7.06 -14.54 16.81
C MET A 88 7.44 -14.04 15.41
N LYS A 89 8.49 -13.22 15.28
CA LYS A 89 9.01 -12.79 13.97
C LYS A 89 9.44 -13.98 13.12
N THR A 90 10.01 -15.01 13.74
CA THR A 90 10.38 -16.25 13.05
C THR A 90 9.15 -16.96 12.50
N LEU A 91 8.10 -17.16 13.30
CA LEU A 91 6.87 -17.82 12.85
C LEU A 91 6.16 -17.00 11.76
N TYR A 92 6.05 -15.69 11.92
CA TYR A 92 5.50 -14.80 10.90
C TYR A 92 6.33 -14.84 9.61
N GLY A 93 7.66 -14.84 9.72
CA GLY A 93 8.57 -14.94 8.59
C GLY A 93 8.37 -16.24 7.80
N VAL A 94 8.22 -17.37 8.51
CA VAL A 94 7.92 -18.66 7.89
C VAL A 94 6.55 -18.62 7.19
N ALA A 95 5.50 -18.20 7.87
CA ALA A 95 4.17 -18.14 7.28
C ALA A 95 4.14 -17.23 6.04
N THR A 96 4.75 -16.03 6.12
CA THR A 96 4.80 -15.08 5.02
C THR A 96 5.60 -15.60 3.82
N SER A 97 6.80 -16.19 4.07
CA SER A 97 7.68 -16.64 2.99
C SER A 97 7.18 -17.90 2.27
N LYS A 98 6.35 -18.71 2.93
CA LYS A 98 5.77 -19.95 2.38
C LYS A 98 4.38 -19.76 1.80
N ALA A 99 3.68 -18.68 2.17
CA ALA A 99 2.36 -18.38 1.62
C ALA A 99 2.43 -18.28 0.09
N LYS A 100 1.42 -18.82 -0.57
CA LYS A 100 1.21 -18.62 -2.01
C LYS A 100 0.44 -17.33 -2.21
N TRP A 101 0.78 -16.56 -3.22
CA TRP A 101 0.21 -15.24 -3.48
C TRP A 101 -0.40 -15.16 -4.88
N ARG A 102 -1.38 -14.29 -5.04
CA ARG A 102 -2.00 -14.00 -6.33
C ARG A 102 -2.26 -12.51 -6.48
N LEU A 103 -2.45 -12.07 -7.72
CA LEU A 103 -3.00 -10.75 -8.01
C LEU A 103 -4.43 -10.67 -7.49
N ILE A 104 -4.85 -9.51 -6.99
CA ILE A 104 -6.24 -9.26 -6.61
C ILE A 104 -7.08 -9.14 -7.86
N ASP A 105 -6.64 -8.28 -8.78
CA ASP A 105 -7.28 -8.07 -10.07
C ASP A 105 -6.27 -8.36 -11.20
N PRO A 106 -6.52 -9.34 -12.07
CA PRO A 106 -5.65 -9.60 -13.23
C PRO A 106 -5.51 -8.41 -14.18
N GLY A 107 -6.50 -7.49 -14.23
CA GLY A 107 -6.47 -6.27 -15.04
C GLY A 107 -5.38 -5.28 -14.62
N ILE A 108 -4.73 -5.50 -13.45
CA ILE A 108 -3.59 -4.68 -13.01
C ILE A 108 -2.43 -4.72 -14.03
N ALA A 109 -2.30 -5.80 -14.79
CA ALA A 109 -1.27 -5.92 -15.82
C ALA A 109 -1.44 -4.87 -16.94
N ASP A 110 -2.67 -4.57 -17.32
CA ASP A 110 -2.99 -3.55 -18.33
C ASP A 110 -2.69 -2.15 -17.78
N ILE A 111 -2.99 -1.91 -16.51
CA ILE A 111 -2.63 -0.67 -15.78
C ILE A 111 -1.11 -0.45 -15.86
N PHE A 112 -0.31 -1.47 -15.47
CA PHE A 112 1.15 -1.37 -15.55
C PHE A 112 1.67 -1.25 -16.98
N GLY A 113 0.97 -1.86 -17.95
CA GLY A 113 1.23 -1.67 -19.38
C GLY A 113 1.06 -0.21 -19.80
N HIS A 114 -0.04 0.42 -19.39
CA HIS A 114 -0.33 1.83 -19.65
C HIS A 114 0.70 2.76 -18.99
N LEU A 115 1.01 2.55 -17.70
CA LEU A 115 2.01 3.33 -16.98
C LEU A 115 3.37 3.34 -17.69
N ARG A 116 3.83 2.16 -18.15
CA ARG A 116 5.08 2.03 -18.91
C ARG A 116 5.04 2.74 -20.26
N ALA A 117 3.96 2.54 -21.01
CA ALA A 117 3.81 3.11 -22.37
C ALA A 117 3.80 4.64 -22.34
N HIS A 118 3.17 5.24 -21.34
CA HIS A 118 3.02 6.69 -21.19
C HIS A 118 4.07 7.32 -20.26
N LYS A 119 4.98 6.50 -19.70
CA LYS A 119 6.04 6.94 -18.78
C LYS A 119 5.49 7.69 -17.56
N ILE A 120 4.36 7.21 -17.02
CA ILE A 120 3.74 7.77 -15.83
C ILE A 120 4.50 7.25 -14.61
N PRO A 121 5.09 8.11 -13.78
CA PRO A 121 5.82 7.72 -12.59
C PRO A 121 4.97 6.91 -11.61
N SER A 122 5.51 5.82 -11.10
CA SER A 122 4.78 4.98 -10.14
C SER A 122 5.72 4.35 -9.12
N VAL A 123 5.19 4.17 -7.89
CA VAL A 123 5.88 3.52 -6.78
C VAL A 123 4.91 2.62 -6.00
N ALA A 124 5.46 1.62 -5.32
CA ALA A 124 4.73 0.94 -4.25
C ALA A 124 5.00 1.65 -2.91
N LEU A 125 4.01 1.64 -1.99
CA LEU A 125 4.13 2.20 -0.65
C LEU A 125 3.48 1.24 0.35
N THR A 126 4.29 0.47 1.07
CA THR A 126 3.85 -0.63 1.93
C THR A 126 4.36 -0.51 3.36
N SER A 127 3.54 -0.91 4.33
CA SER A 127 3.86 -0.82 5.76
C SER A 127 4.73 -1.99 6.28
N ILE A 128 5.35 -2.76 5.41
CA ILE A 128 6.18 -3.90 5.79
C ILE A 128 7.43 -3.45 6.58
N TYR A 129 7.89 -4.31 7.49
CA TYR A 129 9.16 -4.15 8.21
C TYR A 129 10.36 -4.14 7.26
N THR A 130 11.52 -3.69 7.75
CA THR A 130 12.79 -3.75 7.02
C THR A 130 13.87 -4.44 7.85
N GLY A 131 14.94 -4.88 7.20
CA GLY A 131 16.03 -5.64 7.84
C GLY A 131 15.67 -7.10 8.10
N LYS A 132 16.29 -7.69 9.11
CA LYS A 132 16.08 -9.10 9.46
C LYS A 132 14.71 -9.32 10.10
N PHE A 133 13.97 -10.28 9.55
CA PHE A 133 12.66 -10.66 10.05
C PHE A 133 12.55 -12.20 10.15
N GLY A 134 12.76 -12.71 11.34
CA GLY A 134 12.84 -14.15 11.58
C GLY A 134 13.90 -14.84 10.73
N ASN A 135 13.48 -15.75 9.86
CA ASN A 135 14.32 -16.48 8.92
C ASN A 135 14.65 -15.72 7.62
N ILE A 136 14.11 -14.54 7.43
CA ILE A 136 14.37 -13.69 6.26
C ILE A 136 15.43 -12.66 6.65
N GLU A 137 16.62 -12.74 6.03
CA GLU A 137 17.77 -11.86 6.38
C GLU A 137 17.51 -10.38 6.02
N ARG A 138 16.81 -10.14 4.90
CA ARG A 138 16.43 -8.79 4.43
C ARG A 138 15.03 -8.83 3.87
N LEU A 139 14.07 -8.40 4.68
CA LEU A 139 12.65 -8.48 4.33
C LEU A 139 12.30 -7.57 3.15
N GLU A 140 12.96 -6.42 3.04
CA GLU A 140 12.85 -5.51 1.90
C GLU A 140 13.24 -6.19 0.58
N ASP A 141 14.36 -6.94 0.55
CA ASP A 141 14.81 -7.63 -0.66
C ASP A 141 13.86 -8.77 -1.02
N TRP A 142 13.37 -9.49 -0.01
CA TRP A 142 12.35 -10.52 -0.21
C TRP A 142 11.07 -9.94 -0.82
N ARG A 143 10.55 -8.82 -0.29
CA ARG A 143 9.32 -8.18 -0.80
C ARG A 143 9.51 -7.65 -2.23
N ILE A 144 10.63 -7.00 -2.52
CA ILE A 144 10.92 -6.49 -3.87
C ILE A 144 10.99 -7.64 -4.87
N LYS A 145 11.72 -8.71 -4.52
CA LYS A 145 11.78 -9.91 -5.36
C LYS A 145 10.39 -10.53 -5.55
N HIS A 146 9.63 -10.66 -4.49
CA HIS A 146 8.27 -11.21 -4.52
C HIS A 146 7.35 -10.42 -5.45
N LEU A 147 7.37 -9.08 -5.41
CA LEU A 147 6.64 -8.23 -6.34
C LEU A 147 7.11 -8.44 -7.78
N HIS A 148 8.41 -8.51 -8.00
CA HIS A 148 8.98 -8.74 -9.32
C HIS A 148 8.55 -10.11 -9.89
N ASP A 149 8.57 -11.18 -9.09
CA ASP A 149 8.14 -12.53 -9.50
C ASP A 149 6.64 -12.57 -9.88
N LEU A 150 5.82 -11.66 -9.32
CA LEU A 150 4.41 -11.48 -9.66
C LEU A 150 4.16 -10.50 -10.83
N GLY A 151 5.23 -9.99 -11.44
CA GLY A 151 5.17 -9.14 -12.64
C GLY A 151 5.18 -7.62 -12.38
N PHE A 152 5.41 -7.18 -11.14
CA PHE A 152 5.52 -5.77 -10.80
C PHE A 152 6.97 -5.27 -10.86
N ASP A 153 7.26 -4.41 -11.81
CA ASP A 153 8.57 -3.76 -11.96
C ASP A 153 8.48 -2.26 -11.69
N PHE A 154 8.55 -1.89 -10.43
CA PHE A 154 8.57 -0.49 -10.01
C PHE A 154 9.92 0.20 -10.28
N CYS A 155 11.01 -0.56 -10.43
CA CYS A 155 12.34 0.00 -10.67
C CYS A 155 12.40 0.84 -11.94
N ASN A 156 11.66 0.44 -12.98
CA ASN A 156 11.59 1.17 -14.24
C ASN A 156 10.55 2.29 -14.25
N LEU A 157 9.63 2.31 -13.29
CA LEU A 157 8.56 3.30 -13.18
C LEU A 157 8.86 4.41 -12.16
N THR A 158 9.71 4.15 -11.16
CA THR A 158 10.01 5.13 -10.12
C THR A 158 10.72 6.37 -10.66
N PRO A 159 10.29 7.58 -10.26
CA PRO A 159 11.01 8.81 -10.61
C PRO A 159 12.29 8.99 -9.80
N VAL A 160 12.42 8.31 -8.67
CA VAL A 160 13.57 8.40 -7.76
C VAL A 160 14.43 7.17 -7.90
N LYS A 161 15.69 7.35 -8.33
CA LYS A 161 16.62 6.27 -8.57
C LYS A 161 17.49 5.97 -7.35
N GLY A 162 17.94 4.72 -7.26
CA GLY A 162 18.82 4.27 -6.20
C GLY A 162 18.09 3.77 -4.95
N GLU A 163 18.85 3.61 -3.89
CA GLU A 163 18.37 3.22 -2.56
C GLU A 163 18.48 4.43 -1.62
N MET A 164 17.47 4.64 -0.79
CA MET A 164 17.42 5.76 0.16
C MET A 164 16.96 5.23 1.51
N LEU A 165 17.88 5.16 2.47
CA LEU A 165 17.57 4.85 3.87
C LEU A 165 17.10 6.12 4.58
N LEU A 166 16.00 6.06 5.31
CA LEU A 166 15.38 7.20 6.01
C LEU A 166 15.65 7.07 7.52
N HIS A 167 16.93 7.18 7.91
CA HIS A 167 17.38 7.01 9.30
C HIS A 167 16.70 7.96 10.28
N GLU A 168 16.27 9.13 9.84
CA GLU A 168 15.51 10.10 10.64
C GLU A 168 14.12 9.60 11.04
N LEU A 169 13.65 8.52 10.42
CA LEU A 169 12.36 7.87 10.70
C LEU A 169 12.54 6.48 11.31
N GLU A 170 13.77 6.08 11.64
CA GLU A 170 14.06 4.75 12.18
C GLU A 170 13.35 4.51 13.52
N GLU A 171 12.67 3.37 13.62
CA GLU A 171 11.98 2.90 14.82
C GLU A 171 12.32 1.43 15.09
N GLN A 172 11.68 0.82 16.11
CA GLN A 172 11.97 -0.57 16.53
C GLN A 172 11.75 -1.60 15.40
N ASP A 173 10.91 -1.27 14.43
CA ASP A 173 10.49 -2.17 13.36
C ASP A 173 11.34 -2.03 12.08
N GLY A 174 12.43 -1.30 12.17
CA GLY A 174 13.44 -1.12 11.12
C GLY A 174 13.57 0.32 10.64
N THR A 175 14.41 0.51 9.63
CA THR A 175 14.62 1.81 8.98
C THR A 175 13.74 1.90 7.74
N PRO A 176 12.79 2.85 7.67
CA PRO A 176 12.05 3.10 6.45
C PRO A 176 12.99 3.40 5.28
N MET A 177 12.61 2.98 4.06
CA MET A 177 13.47 3.15 2.91
C MET A 177 12.72 3.17 1.58
N LEU A 178 13.34 3.77 0.57
CA LEU A 178 13.02 3.57 -0.82
C LEU A 178 14.07 2.65 -1.45
N LYS A 179 13.64 1.59 -2.14
CA LYS A 179 14.51 0.71 -2.91
C LYS A 179 13.77 0.16 -4.12
N SER A 180 14.37 0.25 -5.30
CA SER A 180 13.79 -0.27 -6.56
C SER A 180 12.36 0.17 -6.83
N GLY A 181 11.99 1.42 -6.44
CA GLY A 181 10.64 1.95 -6.60
C GLY A 181 9.62 1.46 -5.57
N VAL A 182 10.06 0.72 -4.55
CA VAL A 182 9.23 0.31 -3.42
C VAL A 182 9.63 1.14 -2.19
N ILE A 183 8.67 1.85 -1.62
CA ILE A 183 8.81 2.57 -0.34
C ILE A 183 8.29 1.63 0.75
N LEU A 184 9.21 1.20 1.61
CA LEU A 184 8.92 0.34 2.76
C LEU A 184 8.94 1.22 4.00
N THR A 185 7.82 1.28 4.73
CA THR A 185 7.69 2.27 5.82
C THR A 185 8.18 1.76 7.16
N ALA A 186 8.51 0.47 7.30
CA ALA A 186 8.85 -0.15 8.58
C ALA A 186 7.83 0.21 9.69
N GLN A 187 6.53 0.16 9.35
CA GLN A 187 5.39 0.52 10.22
C GLN A 187 5.24 2.01 10.54
N VAL A 188 6.12 2.88 10.08
CA VAL A 188 5.94 4.34 10.17
C VAL A 188 4.79 4.76 9.26
N ASP A 189 4.09 5.83 9.62
CA ASP A 189 2.98 6.40 8.84
C ASP A 189 3.39 6.62 7.37
N LYS A 190 2.51 6.21 6.45
CA LYS A 190 2.76 6.26 5.00
C LYS A 190 2.99 7.69 4.49
N ALA A 191 2.21 8.66 4.98
CA ALA A 191 2.36 10.05 4.56
C ALA A 191 3.68 10.65 5.07
N LYS A 192 4.06 10.37 6.32
CA LYS A 192 5.34 10.80 6.91
C LYS A 192 6.52 10.23 6.13
N THR A 193 6.47 8.95 5.78
CA THR A 193 7.52 8.30 4.99
C THR A 193 7.60 8.86 3.58
N LEU A 194 6.46 9.05 2.90
CA LEU A 194 6.42 9.65 1.57
C LEU A 194 6.95 11.08 1.57
N ALA A 195 6.55 11.90 2.55
CA ALA A 195 7.04 13.28 2.69
C ALA A 195 8.57 13.34 2.77
N CYS A 196 9.17 12.41 3.53
CA CYS A 196 10.62 12.30 3.64
C CYS A 196 11.27 11.91 2.29
N VAL A 197 10.70 10.93 1.57
CA VAL A 197 11.18 10.53 0.23
C VAL A 197 11.09 11.70 -0.75
N LEU A 198 9.94 12.38 -0.83
CA LEU A 198 9.76 13.52 -1.72
C LEU A 198 10.75 14.65 -1.43
N SER A 199 10.91 15.01 -0.16
CA SER A 199 11.85 16.05 0.27
C SER A 199 13.29 15.71 -0.06
N ARG A 200 13.75 14.50 0.28
CA ARG A 200 15.16 14.10 0.07
C ARG A 200 15.51 13.88 -1.40
N SER A 201 14.53 13.47 -2.21
CA SER A 201 14.73 13.34 -3.66
C SER A 201 14.54 14.63 -4.43
N ASN A 202 14.06 15.69 -3.78
CA ASN A 202 13.63 16.95 -4.40
C ASN A 202 12.66 16.70 -5.57
N TYR A 203 11.79 15.70 -5.43
CA TYR A 203 10.78 15.34 -6.42
C TYR A 203 9.39 15.67 -5.89
N TYR A 204 8.68 16.54 -6.60
CA TYR A 204 7.33 16.96 -6.24
C TYR A 204 6.43 16.83 -7.47
N PRO A 205 5.54 15.83 -7.53
CA PRO A 205 4.58 15.69 -8.60
C PRO A 205 3.52 16.80 -8.52
N LYS A 206 2.84 17.10 -9.62
CA LYS A 206 1.67 18.01 -9.60
C LYS A 206 0.41 17.28 -9.12
N THR A 207 0.34 15.97 -9.37
CA THR A 207 -0.80 15.12 -8.99
C THR A 207 -0.30 13.84 -8.35
N ILE A 208 -0.96 13.41 -7.29
CA ILE A 208 -0.81 12.09 -6.69
C ILE A 208 -2.13 11.33 -6.88
N ILE A 209 -2.04 10.11 -7.39
CA ILE A 209 -3.11 9.11 -7.37
C ILE A 209 -2.66 8.02 -6.41
N PHE A 210 -3.39 7.80 -5.33
CA PHE A 210 -3.04 6.79 -4.33
C PHE A 210 -4.15 5.78 -4.15
N ILE A 211 -3.81 4.51 -4.29
CA ILE A 211 -4.70 3.36 -4.13
C ILE A 211 -4.31 2.60 -2.87
N ASP A 212 -5.24 2.48 -1.91
CA ASP A 212 -5.01 1.79 -0.64
C ASP A 212 -6.33 1.17 -0.15
N ASP A 213 -6.29 0.04 0.56
CA ASP A 213 -7.47 -0.60 1.14
C ASP A 213 -7.82 -0.05 2.53
N ILE A 214 -6.97 0.80 3.10
CA ILE A 214 -7.14 1.42 4.42
C ILE A 214 -7.44 2.91 4.27
N LEU A 215 -8.66 3.31 4.57
CA LEU A 215 -9.13 4.69 4.44
C LEU A 215 -8.25 5.70 5.18
N SER A 216 -7.77 5.38 6.39
CA SER A 216 -6.91 6.28 7.18
C SER A 216 -5.55 6.59 6.52
N ASN A 217 -5.02 5.67 5.69
CA ASN A 217 -3.82 5.93 4.89
C ASN A 217 -4.10 6.97 3.81
N LEU A 218 -5.24 6.85 3.13
CA LEU A 218 -5.68 7.82 2.12
C LEU A 218 -5.87 9.21 2.73
N GLU A 219 -6.57 9.30 3.87
CA GLU A 219 -6.77 10.55 4.59
C GLU A 219 -5.44 11.20 5.06
N SER A 220 -4.45 10.37 5.44
CA SER A 220 -3.12 10.85 5.83
C SER A 220 -2.37 11.45 4.63
N LEU A 221 -2.38 10.77 3.47
CA LEU A 221 -1.78 11.28 2.25
C LEU A 221 -2.53 12.50 1.66
N GLU A 222 -3.85 12.55 1.81
CA GLU A 222 -4.65 13.71 1.43
C GLU A 222 -4.19 14.98 2.18
N ARG A 223 -4.03 14.88 3.51
CA ARG A 223 -3.51 15.98 4.33
C ARG A 223 -2.12 16.42 3.87
N LEU A 224 -1.21 15.48 3.68
CA LEU A 224 0.13 15.75 3.16
C LEU A 224 0.09 16.46 1.81
N SER A 225 -0.74 15.95 0.88
CA SER A 225 -0.86 16.52 -0.47
C SER A 225 -1.40 17.95 -0.43
N SER A 226 -2.36 18.23 0.46
CA SER A 226 -2.89 19.57 0.70
C SER A 226 -1.81 20.52 1.23
N GLU A 227 -1.00 20.10 2.20
CA GLU A 227 0.12 20.87 2.75
C GLU A 227 1.15 21.21 1.67
N LEU A 228 1.45 20.26 0.79
CA LEU A 228 2.39 20.41 -0.30
C LEU A 228 1.79 21.09 -1.55
N LYS A 229 0.49 21.38 -1.55
CA LYS A 229 -0.27 21.93 -2.68
C LYS A 229 -0.21 21.03 -3.93
N ILE A 230 -0.25 19.73 -3.73
CA ILE A 230 -0.29 18.69 -4.75
C ILE A 230 -1.75 18.27 -4.94
N LYS A 231 -2.24 18.17 -6.17
CA LYS A 231 -3.57 17.61 -6.45
C LYS A 231 -3.61 16.15 -6.03
N PHE A 232 -4.66 15.74 -5.31
CA PHE A 232 -4.78 14.38 -4.77
C PHE A 232 -6.04 13.68 -5.28
N HIS A 233 -5.88 12.41 -5.66
CA HIS A 233 -6.94 11.47 -5.94
C HIS A 233 -6.70 10.22 -5.09
N GLY A 234 -7.54 10.01 -4.09
CA GLY A 234 -7.53 8.82 -3.24
C GLY A 234 -8.51 7.78 -3.75
N LEU A 235 -8.04 6.55 -3.97
CA LEU A 235 -8.87 5.43 -4.37
C LEU A 235 -8.91 4.40 -3.23
N HIS A 236 -10.01 4.41 -2.45
CA HIS A 236 -10.23 3.43 -1.39
C HIS A 236 -10.66 2.09 -2.02
N TYR A 237 -9.72 1.16 -2.12
CA TYR A 237 -9.90 -0.09 -2.86
C TYR A 237 -10.52 -1.17 -1.98
N THR A 238 -11.78 -1.50 -2.22
CA THR A 238 -12.56 -2.43 -1.39
C THR A 238 -12.78 -3.82 -2.02
N ALA A 239 -12.10 -4.12 -3.13
CA ALA A 239 -12.27 -5.40 -3.86
C ALA A 239 -12.13 -6.65 -2.97
N THR A 240 -11.25 -6.60 -1.95
CA THR A 240 -11.06 -7.73 -1.02
C THR A 240 -12.10 -7.78 0.08
N SER A 241 -12.86 -6.72 0.32
CA SER A 241 -13.88 -6.66 1.38
C SER A 241 -15.07 -7.57 1.09
N GLY A 242 -15.38 -7.77 -0.19
CA GLY A 242 -16.46 -8.66 -0.66
C GLY A 242 -16.07 -10.16 -0.70
N ILE A 243 -14.80 -10.49 -0.46
CA ILE A 243 -14.37 -11.91 -0.45
C ILE A 243 -14.91 -12.57 0.80
N PRO A 244 -15.75 -13.63 0.68
CA PRO A 244 -16.28 -14.33 1.84
C PRO A 244 -15.16 -14.85 2.74
N MET A 245 -15.38 -14.82 4.05
CA MET A 245 -14.45 -15.48 4.96
C MET A 245 -14.48 -17.00 4.69
N PRO A 246 -13.29 -17.64 4.62
CA PRO A 246 -13.21 -19.08 4.38
C PRO A 246 -13.89 -19.85 5.50
N VAL A 247 -14.58 -20.92 5.13
CA VAL A 247 -15.04 -21.90 6.10
C VAL A 247 -13.83 -22.73 6.51
N ILE A 248 -13.39 -22.56 7.74
CA ILE A 248 -12.24 -23.28 8.26
C ILE A 248 -12.66 -24.47 9.14
N ASN A 249 -11.86 -25.51 9.14
CA ASN A 249 -11.96 -26.57 10.12
C ASN A 249 -10.99 -26.26 11.29
N GLU A 250 -11.54 -25.92 12.44
CA GLU A 250 -10.76 -25.49 13.60
C GLU A 250 -9.73 -26.54 14.06
N LYS A 251 -10.05 -27.84 13.93
CA LYS A 251 -9.09 -28.89 14.28
C LYS A 251 -7.88 -28.88 13.33
N ILE A 252 -8.14 -28.71 12.04
CA ILE A 252 -7.09 -28.62 11.00
C ILE A 252 -6.22 -27.37 11.25
N GLU A 253 -6.84 -26.21 11.49
CA GLU A 253 -6.10 -25.00 11.78
C GLU A 253 -5.23 -25.14 13.03
N LYS A 254 -5.76 -25.72 14.09
CA LYS A 254 -4.97 -25.96 15.32
C LYS A 254 -3.73 -26.82 15.05
N ILE A 255 -3.86 -27.87 14.22
CA ILE A 255 -2.73 -28.73 13.85
C ILE A 255 -1.72 -27.96 13.01
N ARG A 256 -2.19 -27.15 12.04
CA ARG A 256 -1.31 -26.30 11.23
C ARG A 256 -0.46 -25.37 12.09
N PHE A 257 -1.08 -24.68 13.06
CA PHE A 257 -0.38 -23.79 13.97
C PHE A 257 0.58 -24.54 14.91
N GLN A 258 0.26 -25.77 15.31
CA GLN A 258 1.17 -26.62 16.07
C GLN A 258 2.40 -27.04 15.24
N ILE A 259 2.23 -27.34 13.94
CA ILE A 259 3.33 -27.62 13.03
C ILE A 259 4.20 -26.36 12.84
N LEU A 260 3.55 -25.21 12.58
CA LEU A 260 4.25 -23.94 12.46
C LEU A 260 5.13 -23.67 13.69
N GLU A 261 4.59 -23.82 14.90
CA GLU A 261 5.29 -23.52 16.14
C GLU A 261 6.43 -24.51 16.43
N LYS A 262 6.20 -25.81 16.17
CA LYS A 262 7.18 -26.87 16.55
C LYS A 262 8.23 -27.13 15.47
N GLU A 263 7.83 -27.00 14.22
CA GLU A 263 8.63 -27.46 13.08
C GLU A 263 9.07 -26.31 12.16
N HIS A 264 8.56 -25.11 12.40
CA HIS A 264 8.78 -23.93 11.56
C HIS A 264 8.39 -24.19 10.08
N GLU A 265 7.28 -24.88 9.88
CA GLU A 265 6.71 -25.13 8.57
C GLU A 265 5.29 -24.56 8.47
N TRP A 266 5.03 -23.88 7.36
CA TRP A 266 3.67 -23.46 6.99
C TRP A 266 3.18 -24.33 5.85
N LEU A 267 2.16 -25.14 6.10
CA LEU A 267 1.59 -26.09 5.15
C LEU A 267 0.27 -25.53 4.59
N ASP A 268 0.09 -25.62 3.27
CA ASP A 268 -1.23 -25.38 2.69
C ASP A 268 -2.21 -26.53 3.04
N TYR A 269 -3.46 -26.41 2.63
CA TYR A 269 -4.48 -27.41 2.99
C TYR A 269 -4.15 -28.79 2.41
N GLN A 270 -3.65 -28.85 1.18
CA GLN A 270 -3.33 -30.12 0.51
C GLN A 270 -2.11 -30.79 1.15
N GLU A 271 -1.10 -30.03 1.47
CA GLU A 271 0.09 -30.50 2.17
C GLU A 271 -0.25 -31.03 3.56
N LEU A 272 -1.12 -30.32 4.28
CA LEU A 272 -1.58 -30.71 5.61
C LEU A 272 -2.42 -31.99 5.56
N ALA A 273 -3.36 -32.11 4.62
CA ALA A 273 -4.17 -33.30 4.42
C ALA A 273 -3.31 -34.53 4.05
N ALA A 274 -2.28 -34.33 3.23
CA ALA A 274 -1.34 -35.41 2.87
C ALA A 274 -0.48 -35.87 4.07
N ARG A 275 -0.12 -34.95 4.96
CA ARG A 275 0.73 -35.22 6.14
C ARG A 275 -0.06 -35.82 7.30
N VAL A 276 -1.32 -35.50 7.43
CA VAL A 276 -2.21 -35.94 8.52
C VAL A 276 -3.47 -36.57 7.91
N PRO A 277 -3.38 -37.80 7.35
CA PRO A 277 -4.50 -38.44 6.65
C PRO A 277 -5.81 -38.59 7.49
N ALA A 278 -5.69 -38.68 8.81
CA ALA A 278 -6.80 -38.73 9.74
C ALA A 278 -7.69 -37.45 9.76
N LEU A 279 -7.30 -36.39 9.00
CA LEU A 279 -8.09 -35.15 8.87
C LEU A 279 -9.09 -35.21 7.70
N THR A 280 -9.03 -36.23 6.85
CA THR A 280 -9.88 -36.41 5.67
C THR A 280 -11.01 -37.40 5.90
N GLU A 281 -11.06 -38.07 7.06
CA GLU A 281 -12.15 -38.91 7.56
C GLU A 281 -13.06 -38.11 8.53
#